data_35d0071a9008391d43305ad089ec9711
#
_entry.id   35d0071a9008391d43305ad089ec9711
#
_cell.length_a   1.000
_cell.length_b   1.000
_cell.length_c   1.000
_cell.angle_alpha   90.00
_cell.angle_beta   90.00
_cell.angle_gamma   90.00
#
_symmetry.space_group_name_H-M   'P 1'
#
loop_
_entity.id
_entity.type
_entity.pdbx_description
1 polymer ?
#
loop_
_entity_poly.entity_id
_entity_poly.type
_entity_poly.pdbx_seq_one_letter_code
_entity_poly.pdbx_strand_id
1 'polypeptide(L)'
;MPDLAQSTFILPQDATLTSEQSALEQRIWTFINDNHNTTSTHLLIISGDAGAGKSVVLDAAFAQLQKAARATSGELAGTDNKLLVNHNEMLKIYKEIAGTKSYFRKKDFMKPTPFINAYRKAGKRADVVLIDEGHLLLTTPDPYNKFRGHNQLADILQLARVVVLVFDFHQLVKLKSFWTPALLKRVTRDYAVTYYHLTEQMRGGDAAVNDWIDHFVRGKMLPLPHPQHFDFQVFF
;
A
#
# COMPACT_ATOMS: atom_id res chain seq x y z
N MET A 1 33.53 7.37 2.81
CA MET A 1 32.25 6.70 2.56
C MET A 1 31.20 7.46 3.37
N PRO A 2 30.23 8.10 2.77
CA PRO A 2 29.19 8.75 3.57
C PRO A 2 28.32 7.68 4.21
N ASP A 3 28.05 7.89 5.47
CA ASP A 3 27.29 7.03 6.36
C ASP A 3 25.82 6.94 5.88
N LEU A 4 25.46 5.84 5.26
CA LEU A 4 24.09 5.53 4.80
C LEU A 4 23.15 5.17 5.96
N ALA A 5 23.58 5.39 7.20
CA ALA A 5 22.88 4.97 8.41
C ALA A 5 21.80 5.95 8.90
N GLN A 6 21.48 7.01 8.16
CA GLN A 6 20.46 7.98 8.57
C GLN A 6 19.45 8.32 7.47
N SER A 7 19.06 7.37 6.63
CA SER A 7 17.73 7.50 6.03
C SER A 7 16.72 7.22 7.14
N THR A 8 16.19 8.28 7.70
CA THR A 8 15.08 8.28 8.63
C THR A 8 13.83 7.71 7.95
N PHE A 9 13.82 6.40 7.72
CA PHE A 9 12.58 5.70 7.50
C PHE A 9 11.92 5.59 8.88
N ILE A 10 11.25 6.67 9.27
CA ILE A 10 10.43 6.70 10.46
C ILE A 10 9.27 5.76 10.18
N LEU A 11 9.23 4.62 10.86
CA LEU A 11 7.98 3.86 10.91
C LEU A 11 6.88 4.82 11.36
N PRO A 12 5.72 4.77 10.75
CA PRO A 12 4.62 5.68 11.02
C PRO A 12 4.16 5.80 12.47
N GLN A 13 4.61 4.91 13.34
CA GLN A 13 4.34 4.98 14.79
C GLN A 13 4.92 6.20 15.48
N ASP A 14 5.95 6.78 14.89
CA ASP A 14 6.60 7.98 15.41
C ASP A 14 6.28 9.20 14.50
N ALA A 15 5.53 9.00 13.40
CA ALA A 15 5.06 10.05 12.53
C ALA A 15 3.73 10.61 13.04
N THR A 16 3.63 11.92 13.16
CA THR A 16 2.36 12.59 13.43
C THR A 16 1.53 12.56 12.14
N LEU A 17 0.46 11.77 12.13
CA LEU A 17 -0.48 11.77 11.03
C LEU A 17 -1.27 13.07 10.98
N THR A 18 -1.58 13.56 9.78
CA THR A 18 -2.52 14.66 9.62
C THR A 18 -3.93 14.25 10.02
N SER A 19 -4.85 15.20 10.09
CA SER A 19 -6.26 14.93 10.40
C SER A 19 -6.89 13.99 9.37
N GLU A 20 -6.62 14.18 8.06
CA GLU A 20 -7.13 13.34 6.99
C GLU A 20 -6.49 11.94 7.00
N GLN A 21 -5.19 11.85 7.26
CA GLN A 21 -4.48 10.58 7.41
C GLN A 21 -5.00 9.79 8.62
N SER A 22 -5.27 10.45 9.74
CA SER A 22 -5.85 9.83 10.93
C SER A 22 -7.28 9.34 10.66
N ALA A 23 -8.07 10.11 9.92
CA ALA A 23 -9.41 9.70 9.50
C ALA A 23 -9.37 8.47 8.57
N LEU A 24 -8.40 8.41 7.65
CA LEU A 24 -8.19 7.24 6.79
C LEU A 24 -7.74 6.02 7.60
N GLU A 25 -6.78 6.17 8.54
CA GLU A 25 -6.37 5.07 9.43
C GLU A 25 -7.56 4.50 10.19
N GLN A 26 -8.41 5.36 10.75
CA GLN A 26 -9.61 4.96 11.46
C GLN A 26 -10.64 4.29 10.53
N ARG A 27 -10.75 4.75 9.28
CA ARG A 27 -11.59 4.12 8.26
C ARG A 27 -11.11 2.71 7.91
N ILE A 28 -9.79 2.52 7.73
CA ILE A 28 -9.19 1.20 7.50
C ILE A 28 -9.49 0.28 8.70
N TRP A 29 -9.31 0.78 9.90
CA TRP A 29 -9.58 0.02 11.14
C TRP A 29 -11.03 -0.44 11.24
N THR A 30 -11.98 0.48 11.05
CA THR A 30 -13.42 0.18 11.04
C THR A 30 -13.74 -0.85 9.96
N PHE A 31 -13.23 -0.66 8.73
CA PHE A 31 -13.46 -1.58 7.63
C PHE A 31 -12.97 -3.00 7.93
N ILE A 32 -11.82 -3.15 8.57
CA ILE A 32 -11.28 -4.45 8.98
C ILE A 32 -12.18 -5.09 10.04
N ASN A 33 -12.53 -4.35 11.08
CA ASN A 33 -13.38 -4.89 12.18
C ASN A 33 -14.75 -5.34 11.68
N ASP A 34 -15.38 -4.57 10.80
CA ASP A 34 -16.71 -4.89 10.27
C ASP A 34 -16.71 -6.13 9.35
N ASN A 35 -15.56 -6.49 8.77
CA ASN A 35 -15.51 -7.47 7.67
C ASN A 35 -14.62 -8.70 7.94
N HIS A 36 -13.78 -8.73 8.98
CA HIS A 36 -12.83 -9.83 9.20
C HIS A 36 -13.48 -11.19 9.47
N ASN A 37 -14.67 -11.21 10.05
CA ASN A 37 -15.42 -12.43 10.38
C ASN A 37 -16.36 -12.90 9.26
N THR A 38 -16.40 -12.23 8.12
CA THR A 38 -17.28 -12.60 7.01
C THR A 38 -16.69 -13.76 6.19
N THR A 39 -17.56 -14.52 5.51
CA THR A 39 -17.13 -15.58 4.58
C THR A 39 -16.74 -15.02 3.21
N SER A 40 -17.34 -13.91 2.81
CA SER A 40 -17.06 -13.20 1.58
C SER A 40 -15.77 -12.37 1.68
N THR A 41 -15.20 -12.04 0.54
CA THR A 41 -14.05 -11.12 0.48
C THR A 41 -14.53 -9.68 0.33
N HIS A 42 -14.00 -8.81 1.17
CA HIS A 42 -14.25 -7.37 1.14
C HIS A 42 -12.98 -6.62 0.74
N LEU A 43 -13.12 -5.63 -0.14
CA LEU A 43 -12.01 -4.86 -0.69
C LEU A 43 -12.21 -3.37 -0.42
N LEU A 44 -11.25 -2.75 0.26
CA LEU A 44 -11.12 -1.30 0.36
C LEU A 44 -10.03 -0.83 -0.61
N ILE A 45 -10.37 0.03 -1.57
CA ILE A 45 -9.42 0.66 -2.47
C ILE A 45 -9.18 2.10 -2.02
N ILE A 46 -7.93 2.40 -1.74
CA ILE A 46 -7.47 3.73 -1.35
C ILE A 46 -6.71 4.33 -2.54
N SER A 47 -7.21 5.42 -3.07
CA SER A 47 -6.55 6.22 -4.10
C SER A 47 -6.14 7.58 -3.54
N GLY A 48 -5.33 8.30 -4.28
CA GLY A 48 -4.89 9.66 -3.93
C GLY A 48 -3.60 9.98 -4.67
N ASP A 49 -3.25 11.26 -4.72
CA ASP A 49 -2.09 11.73 -5.45
C ASP A 49 -0.78 11.20 -4.89
N ALA A 50 0.26 11.17 -5.73
CA ALA A 50 1.59 10.77 -5.31
C ALA A 50 2.08 11.74 -4.21
N GLY A 51 2.55 11.20 -3.07
CA GLY A 51 3.00 11.99 -1.93
C GLY A 51 1.91 12.35 -0.91
N ALA A 52 0.67 11.89 -1.07
CA ALA A 52 -0.39 12.06 -0.08
C ALA A 52 -0.19 11.25 1.22
N GLY A 53 0.91 10.50 1.35
CA GLY A 53 1.21 9.73 2.54
C GLY A 53 0.43 8.41 2.67
N LYS A 54 -0.12 7.88 1.58
CA LYS A 54 -0.89 6.61 1.57
C LYS A 54 -0.16 5.45 2.25
N SER A 55 1.12 5.26 1.93
CA SER A 55 1.96 4.20 2.51
C SER A 55 2.17 4.40 4.01
N VAL A 56 2.30 5.66 4.46
CA VAL A 56 2.45 6.00 5.89
C VAL A 56 1.21 5.56 6.67
N VAL A 57 0.02 5.86 6.15
CA VAL A 57 -1.25 5.46 6.79
C VAL A 57 -1.41 3.94 6.76
N LEU A 58 -1.06 3.30 5.62
CA LEU A 58 -1.14 1.85 5.50
C LEU A 58 -0.25 1.13 6.51
N ASP A 59 0.97 1.66 6.74
CA ASP A 59 1.92 1.11 7.70
C ASP A 59 1.44 1.32 9.15
N ALA A 60 0.86 2.48 9.47
CA ALA A 60 0.27 2.74 10.78
C ALA A 60 -0.89 1.77 11.06
N ALA A 61 -1.81 1.62 10.10
CA ALA A 61 -2.93 0.69 10.19
C ALA A 61 -2.44 -0.76 10.33
N PHE A 62 -1.39 -1.18 9.60
CA PHE A 62 -0.83 -2.51 9.72
C PHE A 62 -0.18 -2.74 11.10
N ALA A 63 0.50 -1.72 11.64
CA ALA A 63 1.07 -1.81 12.98
C ALA A 63 -0.01 -1.97 14.07
N GLN A 64 -1.09 -1.21 13.98
CA GLN A 64 -2.24 -1.33 14.88
C GLN A 64 -2.89 -2.72 14.75
N LEU A 65 -3.11 -3.20 13.53
CA LEU A 65 -3.64 -4.52 13.25
C LEU A 65 -2.78 -5.64 13.85
N GLN A 66 -1.46 -5.56 13.69
CA GLN A 66 -0.57 -6.58 14.23
C GLN A 66 -0.46 -6.53 15.76
N LYS A 67 -0.58 -5.37 16.39
CA LYS A 67 -0.71 -5.27 17.84
C LYS A 67 -1.97 -6.00 18.33
N ALA A 68 -3.11 -5.77 17.70
CA ALA A 68 -4.37 -6.46 18.02
C ALA A 68 -4.26 -7.97 17.75
N ALA A 69 -3.66 -8.39 16.63
CA ALA A 69 -3.46 -9.80 16.30
C ALA A 69 -2.53 -10.55 17.28
N ARG A 70 -1.67 -9.85 18.00
CA ARG A 70 -0.77 -10.42 19.03
C ARG A 70 -1.30 -10.27 20.44
N ALA A 71 -2.43 -9.61 20.63
CA ALA A 71 -3.09 -9.54 21.92
C ALA A 71 -3.57 -10.93 22.36
N THR A 72 -3.69 -11.12 23.66
CA THR A 72 -4.18 -12.37 24.25
C THR A 72 -5.68 -12.57 24.09
N SER A 73 -6.42 -11.50 23.84
CA SER A 73 -7.88 -11.47 23.66
C SER A 73 -8.27 -10.31 22.74
N GLY A 74 -9.47 -10.37 22.20
CA GLY A 74 -10.04 -9.40 21.27
C GLY A 74 -10.43 -10.05 19.94
N GLU A 75 -11.28 -9.38 19.18
CA GLU A 75 -11.86 -9.92 17.94
C GLU A 75 -10.80 -10.24 16.87
N LEU A 76 -9.71 -9.47 16.83
CA LEU A 76 -8.60 -9.67 15.89
C LEU A 76 -7.46 -10.52 16.47
N ALA A 77 -7.57 -11.01 17.71
CA ALA A 77 -6.52 -11.83 18.32
C ALA A 77 -6.30 -13.13 17.52
N GLY A 78 -5.04 -13.43 17.20
CA GLY A 78 -4.67 -14.64 16.46
C GLY A 78 -4.85 -14.57 14.95
N THR A 79 -5.35 -13.47 14.37
CA THR A 79 -5.54 -13.31 12.92
C THR A 79 -4.21 -13.41 12.16
N ASP A 80 -4.29 -13.98 10.94
CA ASP A 80 -3.17 -14.13 10.00
C ASP A 80 -3.18 -12.98 8.99
N ASN A 81 -2.43 -11.93 9.30
CA ASN A 81 -2.42 -10.71 8.51
C ASN A 81 -1.10 -10.56 7.74
N LYS A 82 -1.17 -9.96 6.55
CA LYS A 82 -0.02 -9.74 5.67
C LYS A 82 0.01 -8.33 5.12
N LEU A 83 1.21 -7.75 5.06
CA LEU A 83 1.50 -6.58 4.23
C LEU A 83 2.28 -7.05 3.00
N LEU A 84 1.70 -6.81 1.82
CA LEU A 84 2.31 -7.16 0.55
C LEU A 84 3.04 -5.96 -0.03
N VAL A 85 4.34 -6.14 -0.27
CA VAL A 85 5.25 -5.11 -0.75
C VAL A 85 5.94 -5.59 -2.02
N ASN A 86 5.82 -4.82 -3.09
CA ASN A 86 6.37 -5.22 -4.40
C ASN A 86 7.86 -4.84 -4.58
N HIS A 87 8.38 -3.90 -3.80
CA HIS A 87 9.77 -3.45 -3.83
C HIS A 87 10.69 -4.30 -2.93
N ASN A 88 11.82 -4.75 -3.49
CA ASN A 88 12.80 -5.56 -2.75
C ASN A 88 13.41 -4.83 -1.56
N GLU A 89 13.82 -3.58 -1.77
CA GLU A 89 14.49 -2.79 -0.75
C GLU A 89 13.53 -2.46 0.40
N MET A 90 12.31 -2.06 0.10
CA MET A 90 11.27 -1.84 1.11
C MET A 90 10.99 -3.11 1.91
N LEU A 91 10.89 -4.26 1.23
CA LEU A 91 10.68 -5.53 1.92
C LEU A 91 11.82 -5.90 2.88
N LYS A 92 13.08 -5.56 2.54
CA LYS A 92 14.23 -5.74 3.45
C LYS A 92 14.06 -4.87 4.69
N ILE A 93 13.79 -3.58 4.51
CA ILE A 93 13.56 -2.63 5.60
C ILE A 93 12.45 -3.13 6.54
N TYR A 94 11.29 -3.52 6.01
CA TYR A 94 10.20 -4.06 6.84
C TYR A 94 10.61 -5.32 7.62
N LYS A 95 11.42 -6.20 7.02
CA LYS A 95 11.92 -7.40 7.71
C LYS A 95 12.96 -7.11 8.79
N GLU A 96 13.74 -6.05 8.62
CA GLU A 96 14.66 -5.55 9.66
C GLU A 96 13.87 -4.97 10.83
N ILE A 97 12.90 -4.13 10.55
CA ILE A 97 11.97 -3.56 11.54
C ILE A 97 11.22 -4.66 12.29
N ALA A 98 10.80 -5.72 11.63
CA ALA A 98 10.17 -6.87 12.27
C ALA A 98 11.08 -7.57 13.30
N GLY A 99 12.39 -7.35 13.24
CA GLY A 99 13.34 -7.80 14.27
C GLY A 99 13.37 -6.93 15.52
N THR A 100 12.86 -5.70 15.45
CA THR A 100 12.93 -4.71 16.55
C THR A 100 11.61 -4.51 17.30
N LYS A 101 10.47 -4.87 16.69
CA LYS A 101 9.13 -4.68 17.28
C LYS A 101 8.47 -6.01 17.58
N SER A 102 8.08 -6.24 18.83
CA SER A 102 7.54 -7.54 19.31
C SER A 102 6.26 -8.01 18.61
N TYR A 103 5.45 -7.08 18.10
CA TYR A 103 4.20 -7.40 17.40
C TYR A 103 4.39 -7.71 15.91
N PHE A 104 5.54 -7.42 15.30
CA PHE A 104 5.85 -7.81 13.93
C PHE A 104 6.65 -9.12 13.86
N ARG A 105 6.41 -9.89 12.81
CA ARG A 105 7.21 -11.06 12.41
C ARG A 105 7.65 -10.90 10.97
N LYS A 106 8.84 -11.37 10.62
CA LYS A 106 9.35 -11.30 9.22
C LYS A 106 8.39 -11.92 8.19
N LYS A 107 7.62 -12.93 8.59
CA LYS A 107 6.61 -13.61 7.75
C LYS A 107 5.32 -12.77 7.53
N ASP A 108 5.14 -11.68 8.24
CA ASP A 108 4.00 -10.79 8.07
C ASP A 108 4.18 -9.90 6.81
N PHE A 109 5.42 -9.80 6.32
CA PHE A 109 5.81 -9.00 5.15
C PHE A 109 6.22 -9.92 4.00
N MET A 110 5.50 -9.85 2.88
CA MET A 110 5.70 -10.74 1.74
C MET A 110 5.62 -9.98 0.41
N LYS A 111 6.17 -10.58 -0.65
CA LYS A 111 5.83 -10.17 -2.01
C LYS A 111 4.52 -10.83 -2.46
N PRO A 112 3.80 -10.21 -3.43
CA PRO A 112 2.55 -10.78 -3.97
C PRO A 112 2.69 -12.22 -4.45
N THR A 113 3.65 -12.53 -5.33
CA THR A 113 3.83 -13.90 -5.85
C THR A 113 4.13 -14.95 -4.77
N PRO A 114 5.09 -14.76 -3.85
CA PRO A 114 5.31 -15.64 -2.72
C PRO A 114 4.08 -15.86 -1.85
N PHE A 115 3.31 -14.81 -1.58
CA PHE A 115 2.04 -14.90 -0.85
C PHE A 115 1.06 -15.84 -1.57
N ILE A 116 0.77 -15.56 -2.85
CA ILE A 116 -0.17 -16.35 -3.66
C ILE A 116 0.23 -17.83 -3.66
N ASN A 117 1.51 -18.11 -3.93
CA ASN A 117 1.99 -19.49 -4.02
C ASN A 117 1.91 -20.22 -2.67
N ALA A 118 2.27 -19.54 -1.57
CA ALA A 118 2.25 -20.12 -0.23
C ALA A 118 0.82 -20.45 0.23
N TYR A 119 -0.12 -19.49 0.05
CA TYR A 119 -1.49 -19.65 0.51
C TYR A 119 -2.28 -20.65 -0.34
N ARG A 120 -2.06 -20.69 -1.67
CA ARG A 120 -2.60 -21.75 -2.52
C ARG A 120 -2.11 -23.12 -2.12
N LYS A 121 -0.80 -23.27 -1.92
CA LYS A 121 -0.22 -24.56 -1.50
C LYS A 121 -0.76 -25.01 -0.14
N ALA A 122 -1.00 -24.09 0.76
CA ALA A 122 -1.53 -24.38 2.10
C ALA A 122 -3.05 -24.59 2.12
N GLY A 123 -3.77 -24.31 1.03
CA GLY A 123 -5.24 -24.38 0.97
C GLY A 123 -5.93 -23.47 1.96
N LYS A 124 -5.34 -22.32 2.29
CA LYS A 124 -5.86 -21.39 3.32
C LYS A 124 -6.02 -19.97 2.80
N ARG A 125 -6.76 -19.17 3.54
CA ARG A 125 -6.94 -17.73 3.31
C ARG A 125 -6.29 -16.95 4.45
N ALA A 126 -5.73 -15.79 4.14
CA ALA A 126 -5.38 -14.80 5.15
C ALA A 126 -6.64 -14.10 5.67
N ASP A 127 -6.60 -13.63 6.91
CA ASP A 127 -7.70 -12.82 7.46
C ASP A 127 -7.68 -11.41 6.87
N VAL A 128 -6.53 -10.74 6.92
CA VAL A 128 -6.38 -9.40 6.36
C VAL A 128 -5.11 -9.31 5.51
N VAL A 129 -5.23 -8.72 4.32
CA VAL A 129 -4.10 -8.42 3.43
C VAL A 129 -4.11 -6.94 3.09
N LEU A 130 -3.04 -6.24 3.46
CA LEU A 130 -2.78 -4.89 3.04
C LEU A 130 -1.81 -4.93 1.86
N ILE A 131 -2.04 -4.10 0.85
CA ILE A 131 -1.22 -4.06 -0.37
C ILE A 131 -0.80 -2.62 -0.63
N ASP A 132 0.49 -2.36 -0.54
CA ASP A 132 1.07 -1.10 -0.98
C ASP A 132 1.43 -1.17 -2.47
N GLU A 133 1.37 -0.02 -3.15
CA GLU A 133 1.70 0.11 -4.56
C GLU A 133 0.95 -0.90 -5.46
N GLY A 134 -0.37 -1.00 -5.28
CA GLY A 134 -1.20 -1.97 -5.99
C GLY A 134 -1.15 -1.89 -7.51
N HIS A 135 -0.79 -0.73 -8.07
CA HIS A 135 -0.55 -0.54 -9.50
C HIS A 135 0.66 -1.34 -10.03
N LEU A 136 1.53 -1.85 -9.14
CA LEU A 136 2.65 -2.73 -9.50
C LEU A 136 2.27 -4.21 -9.53
N LEU A 137 1.05 -4.59 -9.14
CA LEU A 137 0.58 -5.96 -9.24
C LEU A 137 0.51 -6.41 -10.69
N LEU A 138 0.99 -7.63 -10.96
CA LEU A 138 1.02 -8.19 -12.31
C LEU A 138 -0.39 -8.45 -12.84
N THR A 139 -0.65 -8.03 -14.07
CA THR A 139 -1.90 -8.25 -14.81
C THR A 139 -1.77 -9.37 -15.85
N THR A 140 -0.59 -9.96 -15.95
CA THR A 140 -0.26 -11.07 -16.87
C THR A 140 0.66 -12.07 -16.18
N PRO A 141 0.75 -13.32 -16.66
CA PRO A 141 1.69 -14.31 -16.12
C PRO A 141 3.14 -13.84 -16.19
N ASP A 142 3.92 -14.20 -15.19
CA ASP A 142 5.37 -14.00 -15.15
C ASP A 142 6.07 -15.27 -14.61
N PRO A 143 6.24 -16.31 -15.46
CA PRO A 143 6.85 -17.59 -15.06
C PRO A 143 8.28 -17.45 -14.53
N TYR A 144 9.03 -16.45 -15.03
CA TYR A 144 10.38 -16.17 -14.55
C TYR A 144 10.37 -15.83 -13.05
N ASN A 145 9.40 -15.03 -12.60
CA ASN A 145 9.17 -14.71 -11.19
C ASN A 145 8.19 -15.67 -10.49
N LYS A 146 7.98 -16.87 -11.07
CA LYS A 146 7.13 -17.95 -10.53
C LYS A 146 5.66 -17.57 -10.37
N PHE A 147 5.18 -16.56 -11.08
CA PHE A 147 3.77 -16.20 -11.15
C PHE A 147 3.13 -16.84 -12.39
N ARG A 148 2.24 -17.81 -12.18
CA ARG A 148 1.53 -18.55 -13.24
C ARG A 148 0.07 -18.14 -13.38
N GLY A 149 -0.45 -17.29 -12.48
CA GLY A 149 -1.81 -16.75 -12.56
C GLY A 149 -1.95 -15.70 -13.65
N HIS A 150 -3.18 -15.29 -13.91
CA HIS A 150 -3.49 -14.29 -14.94
C HIS A 150 -3.50 -12.86 -14.39
N ASN A 151 -3.79 -12.69 -13.09
CA ASN A 151 -3.85 -11.38 -12.43
C ASN A 151 -3.60 -11.56 -10.93
N GLN A 152 -2.59 -10.88 -10.39
CA GLN A 152 -2.23 -11.03 -8.97
C GLN A 152 -3.32 -10.55 -8.02
N LEU A 153 -4.03 -9.46 -8.35
CA LEU A 153 -5.12 -8.97 -7.50
C LEU A 153 -6.27 -9.99 -7.44
N ALA A 154 -6.66 -10.54 -8.60
CA ALA A 154 -7.69 -11.57 -8.64
C ALA A 154 -7.31 -12.79 -7.77
N ASP A 155 -6.04 -13.21 -7.84
CA ASP A 155 -5.55 -14.32 -7.04
C ASP A 155 -5.52 -13.99 -5.54
N ILE A 156 -5.13 -12.77 -5.16
CA ILE A 156 -5.09 -12.32 -3.76
C ILE A 156 -6.50 -12.24 -3.18
N LEU A 157 -7.47 -11.71 -3.94
CA LEU A 157 -8.88 -11.62 -3.51
C LEU A 157 -9.48 -12.99 -3.18
N GLN A 158 -9.06 -14.07 -3.84
CA GLN A 158 -9.47 -15.43 -3.52
C GLN A 158 -8.80 -15.97 -2.24
N LEU A 159 -7.65 -15.42 -1.85
CA LEU A 159 -6.80 -15.91 -0.78
C LEU A 159 -6.84 -15.04 0.50
N ALA A 160 -7.71 -14.05 0.55
CA ALA A 160 -7.89 -13.18 1.71
C ALA A 160 -9.37 -12.93 2.00
N ARG A 161 -9.72 -12.60 3.24
CA ARG A 161 -11.07 -12.19 3.66
C ARG A 161 -11.27 -10.69 3.51
N VAL A 162 -10.31 -9.93 4.03
CA VAL A 162 -10.29 -8.46 3.89
C VAL A 162 -9.04 -8.06 3.14
N VAL A 163 -9.20 -7.22 2.12
CA VAL A 163 -8.10 -6.66 1.35
C VAL A 163 -8.18 -5.13 1.40
N VAL A 164 -7.08 -4.49 1.80
CA VAL A 164 -6.89 -3.04 1.72
C VAL A 164 -5.84 -2.77 0.65
N LEU A 165 -6.21 -2.07 -0.41
CA LEU A 165 -5.38 -1.85 -1.59
C LEU A 165 -5.11 -0.36 -1.77
N VAL A 166 -3.86 0.05 -1.62
CA VAL A 166 -3.40 1.37 -2.07
C VAL A 166 -3.13 1.32 -3.56
N PHE A 167 -3.78 2.19 -4.33
CA PHE A 167 -3.71 2.19 -5.78
C PHE A 167 -3.57 3.61 -6.34
N ASP A 168 -2.55 3.82 -7.17
CA ASP A 168 -2.31 5.07 -7.85
C ASP A 168 -2.44 4.88 -9.37
N PHE A 169 -3.47 5.47 -9.97
CA PHE A 169 -3.71 5.40 -11.41
C PHE A 169 -2.74 6.25 -12.24
N HIS A 170 -2.05 7.20 -11.62
CA HIS A 170 -1.11 8.11 -12.31
C HIS A 170 0.31 7.51 -12.45
N GLN A 171 0.60 6.40 -11.75
CA GLN A 171 1.90 5.73 -11.74
C GLN A 171 1.97 4.45 -12.62
N LEU A 172 1.22 4.37 -13.69
CA LEU A 172 1.14 3.19 -14.58
C LEU A 172 2.34 3.10 -15.52
N VAL A 173 3.43 2.45 -15.14
CA VAL A 173 4.69 2.49 -15.90
C VAL A 173 5.25 1.12 -16.33
N LYS A 174 4.63 -0.03 -16.01
CA LYS A 174 5.25 -1.35 -16.29
C LYS A 174 4.45 -2.18 -17.31
N LEU A 175 5.16 -2.75 -18.30
CA LEU A 175 4.59 -3.64 -19.33
C LEU A 175 3.80 -4.85 -18.80
N LYS A 176 4.15 -5.37 -17.62
CA LYS A 176 3.47 -6.52 -16.99
C LYS A 176 2.42 -6.14 -15.94
N SER A 177 2.29 -4.84 -15.65
CA SER A 177 1.34 -4.27 -14.67
C SER A 177 0.47 -3.23 -15.36
N PHE A 178 -0.17 -3.63 -16.46
CA PHE A 178 -1.01 -2.71 -17.23
C PHE A 178 -2.42 -2.65 -16.63
N TRP A 179 -2.63 -1.68 -15.77
CA TRP A 179 -3.93 -1.43 -15.16
C TRP A 179 -4.71 -0.35 -15.89
N THR A 180 -5.99 -0.57 -16.04
CA THR A 180 -6.96 0.44 -16.45
C THR A 180 -8.14 0.43 -15.46
N PRO A 181 -8.91 1.53 -15.34
CA PRO A 181 -10.12 1.54 -14.52
C PRO A 181 -11.09 0.41 -14.89
N ALA A 182 -11.22 0.12 -16.20
CA ALA A 182 -12.06 -0.98 -16.70
C ALA A 182 -11.56 -2.36 -16.26
N LEU A 183 -10.24 -2.59 -16.29
CA LEU A 183 -9.64 -3.84 -15.81
C LEU A 183 -9.84 -4.00 -14.30
N LEU A 184 -9.59 -2.95 -13.51
CA LEU A 184 -9.80 -2.99 -12.07
C LEU A 184 -11.27 -3.30 -11.75
N LYS A 185 -12.22 -2.60 -12.37
CA LYS A 185 -13.65 -2.86 -12.22
C LYS A 185 -14.02 -4.31 -12.60
N ARG A 186 -13.44 -4.85 -13.68
CA ARG A 186 -13.68 -6.24 -14.11
C ARG A 186 -13.16 -7.27 -13.11
N VAL A 187 -11.96 -7.04 -12.54
CA VAL A 187 -11.32 -7.94 -11.57
C VAL A 187 -12.07 -7.94 -10.23
N THR A 188 -12.67 -6.80 -9.87
CA THR A 188 -13.31 -6.61 -8.56
C THR A 188 -14.84 -6.73 -8.59
N ARG A 189 -15.47 -6.99 -9.75
CA ARG A 189 -16.92 -6.94 -9.96
C ARG A 189 -17.73 -7.88 -9.03
N ASP A 190 -17.14 -9.02 -8.65
CA ASP A 190 -17.81 -10.06 -7.88
C ASP A 190 -17.53 -9.92 -6.36
N TYR A 191 -16.91 -8.82 -5.94
CA TYR A 191 -16.52 -8.54 -4.56
C TYR A 191 -17.22 -7.29 -4.01
N ALA A 192 -17.38 -7.22 -2.69
CA ALA A 192 -17.83 -6.00 -2.03
C ALA A 192 -16.70 -4.98 -1.99
N VAL A 193 -16.82 -3.90 -2.79
CA VAL A 193 -15.76 -2.88 -2.94
C VAL A 193 -16.19 -1.57 -2.31
N THR A 194 -15.32 -1.04 -1.45
CA THR A 194 -15.41 0.31 -0.89
C THR A 194 -14.26 1.15 -1.45
N TYR A 195 -14.52 2.41 -1.79
CA TYR A 195 -13.51 3.34 -2.27
C TYR A 195 -13.28 4.46 -1.27
N TYR A 196 -12.02 4.86 -1.13
CA TYR A 196 -11.62 6.05 -0.41
C TYR A 196 -10.61 6.84 -1.25
N HIS A 197 -10.76 8.16 -1.31
CA HIS A 197 -9.82 9.04 -2.00
C HIS A 197 -9.18 10.00 -1.00
N LEU A 198 -7.86 9.94 -0.87
CA LEU A 198 -7.06 10.84 -0.05
C LEU A 198 -6.72 12.08 -0.87
N THR A 199 -7.15 13.25 -0.43
CA THR A 199 -7.02 14.50 -1.18
C THR A 199 -5.84 15.36 -0.74
N GLU A 200 -5.43 15.23 0.53
CA GLU A 200 -4.37 16.04 1.11
C GLU A 200 -3.00 15.66 0.54
N GLN A 201 -2.26 16.67 0.05
CA GLN A 201 -0.93 16.47 -0.53
C GLN A 201 0.15 16.88 0.47
N MET A 202 1.05 15.94 0.81
CA MET A 202 2.12 16.13 1.81
C MET A 202 3.47 16.50 1.20
N ARG A 203 3.53 16.74 -0.10
CA ARG A 203 4.78 17.10 -0.77
C ARG A 203 5.12 18.56 -0.55
N GLY A 204 6.22 18.81 0.18
CA GLY A 204 6.92 20.10 0.27
C GLY A 204 6.08 21.22 0.85
N GLY A 205 6.66 21.99 1.76
CA GLY A 205 5.97 23.04 2.52
C GLY A 205 5.50 24.27 1.73
N ASP A 206 5.58 24.29 0.40
CA ASP A 206 5.16 25.43 -0.43
C ASP A 206 4.07 25.01 -1.43
N ALA A 207 2.86 25.55 -1.22
CA ALA A 207 1.69 25.28 -2.07
C ALA A 207 1.91 25.71 -3.53
N ALA A 208 2.67 26.77 -3.79
CA ALA A 208 2.96 27.26 -5.13
C ALA A 208 3.88 26.31 -5.90
N VAL A 209 4.85 25.68 -5.21
CA VAL A 209 5.71 24.63 -5.80
C VAL A 209 4.90 23.39 -6.14
N ASN A 210 4.01 22.97 -5.26
CA ASN A 210 3.17 21.79 -5.50
C ASN A 210 2.24 22.00 -6.67
N ASP A 211 1.58 23.15 -6.75
CA ASP A 211 0.72 23.53 -7.88
C ASP A 211 1.52 23.60 -9.20
N TRP A 212 2.72 24.15 -9.16
CA TRP A 212 3.60 24.19 -10.33
C TRP A 212 4.00 22.78 -10.82
N ILE A 213 4.38 21.89 -9.88
CA ILE A 213 4.73 20.49 -10.18
C ILE A 213 3.54 19.77 -10.82
N ASP A 214 2.35 19.93 -10.27
CA ASP A 214 1.13 19.30 -10.81
C ASP A 214 0.80 19.77 -12.22
N HIS A 215 0.96 21.06 -12.49
CA HIS A 215 0.78 21.61 -13.84
C HIS A 215 1.85 21.12 -14.80
N PHE A 216 3.12 21.09 -14.37
CA PHE A 216 4.25 20.62 -15.18
C PHE A 216 4.08 19.14 -15.58
N VAL A 217 3.72 18.26 -14.64
CA VAL A 217 3.47 16.84 -14.90
C VAL A 217 2.30 16.62 -15.85
N ARG A 218 1.31 17.52 -15.85
CA ARG A 218 0.17 17.52 -16.79
C ARG A 218 0.48 18.20 -18.13
N GLY A 219 1.75 18.54 -18.38
CA GLY A 219 2.20 19.19 -19.62
C GLY A 219 1.84 20.67 -19.74
N LYS A 220 1.47 21.31 -18.63
CA LYS A 220 1.20 22.75 -18.56
C LYS A 220 2.40 23.48 -17.97
N MET A 221 3.04 24.33 -18.76
CA MET A 221 4.15 25.17 -18.30
C MET A 221 3.59 26.43 -17.62
N LEU A 222 3.80 26.55 -16.33
CA LEU A 222 3.59 27.79 -15.57
C LEU A 222 4.93 28.46 -15.29
N PRO A 223 4.96 29.78 -14.98
CA PRO A 223 6.15 30.45 -14.47
C PRO A 223 6.69 29.71 -13.23
N LEU A 224 8.02 29.60 -13.12
CA LEU A 224 8.66 28.96 -11.97
C LEU A 224 8.27 29.72 -10.68
N PRO A 225 7.79 29.03 -9.65
CA PRO A 225 7.61 29.65 -8.34
C PRO A 225 8.99 30.05 -7.77
N HIS A 226 9.05 31.11 -6.99
CA HIS A 226 10.28 31.61 -6.35
C HIS A 226 10.25 31.38 -4.82
N PRO A 227 10.14 30.16 -4.32
CA PRO A 227 10.27 29.87 -2.89
C PRO A 227 11.75 29.90 -2.48
N GLN A 228 12.02 30.20 -1.23
CA GLN A 228 13.39 30.36 -0.70
C GLN A 228 14.27 29.10 -0.78
N HIS A 229 13.70 27.92 -1.10
CA HIS A 229 14.41 26.62 -1.08
C HIS A 229 14.03 25.68 -2.24
N PHE A 230 13.60 26.24 -3.39
CA PHE A 230 13.27 25.42 -4.57
C PHE A 230 14.27 25.68 -5.67
N ASP A 231 14.99 24.63 -6.08
CA ASP A 231 15.88 24.64 -7.24
C ASP A 231 15.41 23.60 -8.25
N PHE A 232 15.19 24.03 -9.50
CA PHE A 232 14.78 23.17 -10.59
C PHE A 232 15.89 23.12 -11.62
N GLN A 233 16.52 21.94 -11.76
CA GLN A 233 17.59 21.70 -12.72
C GLN A 233 17.17 20.67 -13.76
N VAL A 234 17.41 21.00 -15.04
CA VAL A 234 17.21 20.07 -16.16
C VAL A 234 18.59 19.58 -16.61
N PHE A 235 18.79 18.27 -16.52
CA PHE A 235 19.97 17.61 -17.07
C PHE A 235 19.62 17.04 -18.45
N PHE A 236 20.42 17.40 -19.47
CA PHE A 236 20.29 16.90 -20.84
C PHE A 236 21.29 15.79 -21.10
#